data_55d7fe1db1a3c4096136c98e077ae302
#
_entry.id   55d7fe1db1a3c4096136c98e077ae302
#
_cell.length_a   1.000
_cell.length_b   1.000
_cell.length_c   1.000
_cell.angle_alpha   90.00
_cell.angle_beta   90.00
_cell.angle_gamma   90.00
#
_symmetry.space_group_name_H-M   'P 1'
#
loop_
_entity.id
_entity.type
_entity.pdbx_description
1 polymer ?
#
loop_
_entity_poly.entity_id
_entity_poly.type
_entity_poly.pdbx_seq_one_letter_code
_entity_poly.pdbx_strand_id
1 'polypeptide(L)'
;MEVLYGGRKIQNTQRRKADEYEKKYKKLTLRNHSEPLGNNSKDKSIIRMKNVNVSYGKKVVLKNFNWSVQQGENWKIVGPNGAGKSTLLSLISGDNLQAYANEIYLFGLRRGTGESIWDIKQKIGLVSSEFQIHYRESISALKVVLSGFFDSIGFYRPASGKQKETALNWMEFLEIAKVAEDDFTRLSCGQQRLVLIARAMVKSPPLLILDEPCQGLDRTNRNLVLELIDQIGQNSATQILYVTHIAADQPNCLHSELCFEENPGGIFRPNIS
;
A
#
# COMPACT_ATOMS: atom_id res chain seq x y z
N MET A 1 28.60 -32.79 9.38
CA MET A 1 27.56 -33.29 8.44
C MET A 1 26.14 -32.83 8.78
N GLU A 2 25.84 -32.45 10.03
CA GLU A 2 24.49 -31.99 10.47
C GLU A 2 24.11 -30.57 10.03
N VAL A 3 25.07 -29.65 9.85
CA VAL A 3 24.78 -28.26 9.44
C VAL A 3 24.24 -28.14 8.00
N LEU A 4 24.63 -29.04 7.13
CA LEU A 4 24.18 -29.07 5.72
C LEU A 4 22.74 -29.63 5.54
N TYR A 5 22.26 -30.46 6.47
CA TYR A 5 20.89 -30.99 6.44
C TYR A 5 19.85 -29.96 6.93
N GLY A 6 20.20 -29.11 7.90
CA GLY A 6 19.33 -28.05 8.39
C GLY A 6 19.03 -26.98 7.33
N GLY A 7 20.04 -26.55 6.58
CA GLY A 7 19.89 -25.53 5.53
C GLY A 7 18.98 -25.97 4.37
N ARG A 8 19.08 -27.21 3.89
CA ARG A 8 18.22 -27.77 2.85
C ARG A 8 16.76 -27.92 3.28
N LYS A 9 16.52 -28.26 4.54
CA LYS A 9 15.17 -28.41 5.09
C LYS A 9 14.46 -27.03 5.22
N ILE A 10 15.19 -26.01 5.62
CA ILE A 10 14.69 -24.63 5.71
C ILE A 10 14.37 -24.09 4.31
N GLN A 11 15.27 -24.25 3.33
CA GLN A 11 15.04 -23.83 1.94
C GLN A 11 13.86 -24.54 1.29
N ASN A 12 13.68 -25.84 1.54
CA ASN A 12 12.53 -26.59 1.02
C ASN A 12 11.20 -26.15 1.66
N THR A 13 11.20 -25.76 2.94
CA THR A 13 10.02 -25.27 3.62
C THR A 13 9.63 -23.88 3.10
N GLN A 14 10.61 -22.99 2.87
CA GLN A 14 10.39 -21.66 2.28
C GLN A 14 9.89 -21.75 0.83
N ARG A 15 10.47 -22.66 0.01
CA ARG A 15 9.96 -22.90 -1.36
C ARG A 15 8.53 -23.42 -1.36
N ARG A 16 8.18 -24.38 -0.52
CA ARG A 16 6.80 -24.89 -0.41
C ARG A 16 5.80 -23.82 0.00
N LYS A 17 6.17 -22.95 0.94
CA LYS A 17 5.34 -21.80 1.32
C LYS A 17 5.16 -20.82 0.16
N ALA A 18 6.24 -20.48 -0.55
CA ALA A 18 6.18 -19.60 -1.73
C ALA A 18 5.26 -20.18 -2.83
N ASP A 19 5.40 -21.47 -3.14
CA ASP A 19 4.55 -22.16 -4.12
C ASP A 19 3.07 -22.20 -3.70
N GLU A 20 2.80 -22.34 -2.40
CA GLU A 20 1.44 -22.31 -1.85
C GLU A 20 0.82 -20.91 -1.93
N TYR A 21 1.60 -19.87 -1.59
CA TYR A 21 1.18 -18.47 -1.75
C TYR A 21 0.95 -18.11 -3.22
N GLU A 22 1.82 -18.53 -4.14
CA GLU A 22 1.63 -18.32 -5.58
C GLU A 22 0.33 -18.96 -6.09
N LYS A 23 0.02 -20.18 -5.65
CA LYS A 23 -1.25 -20.86 -5.99
C LYS A 23 -2.47 -20.12 -5.42
N LYS A 24 -2.40 -19.68 -4.15
CA LYS A 24 -3.46 -18.90 -3.51
C LYS A 24 -3.65 -17.57 -4.24
N TYR A 25 -2.56 -16.89 -4.60
CA TYR A 25 -2.62 -15.61 -5.30
C TYR A 25 -3.16 -15.74 -6.74
N LYS A 26 -2.75 -16.76 -7.50
CA LYS A 26 -3.32 -17.05 -8.83
C LYS A 26 -4.84 -17.21 -8.78
N LYS A 27 -5.37 -17.80 -7.71
CA LYS A 27 -6.81 -17.92 -7.47
C LYS A 27 -7.50 -16.57 -7.28
N LEU A 28 -6.79 -15.60 -6.67
CA LEU A 28 -7.26 -14.21 -6.49
C LEU A 28 -7.26 -13.41 -7.80
N THR A 29 -6.19 -13.53 -8.60
CA THR A 29 -5.99 -12.73 -9.81
C THR A 29 -6.73 -13.22 -11.04
N LEU A 30 -6.94 -14.54 -11.19
CA LEU A 30 -7.72 -15.09 -12.31
C LEU A 30 -9.18 -14.59 -12.38
N ARG A 31 -9.68 -13.93 -11.31
CA ARG A 31 -11.05 -13.44 -11.19
C ARG A 31 -11.19 -11.92 -11.25
N ASN A 32 -10.07 -11.18 -11.21
CA ASN A 32 -10.06 -9.72 -11.16
C ASN A 32 -9.13 -9.14 -12.23
N HIS A 33 -9.49 -9.30 -13.51
CA HIS A 33 -8.85 -8.51 -14.57
C HIS A 33 -9.35 -7.06 -14.42
N SER A 34 -8.56 -6.21 -13.79
CA SER A 34 -8.62 -4.77 -14.06
C SER A 34 -8.14 -4.58 -15.49
N GLU A 35 -8.91 -3.82 -16.29
CA GLU A 35 -8.48 -3.42 -17.62
C GLU A 35 -7.09 -2.78 -17.55
N PRO A 36 -6.18 -3.08 -18.49
CA PRO A 36 -4.87 -2.44 -18.53
C PRO A 36 -5.08 -0.92 -18.58
N LEU A 37 -4.36 -0.20 -17.74
CA LEU A 37 -4.27 1.27 -17.77
C LEU A 37 -4.11 1.69 -19.24
N GLY A 38 -5.03 2.50 -19.74
CA GLY A 38 -5.28 2.83 -21.14
C GLY A 38 -4.02 2.87 -22.01
N ASN A 39 -4.05 2.10 -23.08
CA ASN A 39 -2.93 1.80 -23.99
C ASN A 39 -2.40 2.98 -24.83
N ASN A 40 -2.71 4.24 -24.53
CA ASN A 40 -2.45 5.38 -25.42
C ASN A 40 -1.36 6.37 -24.97
N SER A 41 -0.64 6.17 -23.88
CA SER A 41 0.47 7.04 -23.53
C SER A 41 1.81 6.32 -23.69
N LYS A 42 2.79 6.95 -24.40
CA LYS A 42 4.19 6.53 -24.43
C LYS A 42 4.85 6.53 -23.04
N ASP A 43 4.18 7.10 -22.06
CA ASP A 43 4.61 7.26 -20.68
C ASP A 43 3.98 6.16 -19.82
N LYS A 44 4.80 5.22 -19.37
CA LYS A 44 4.40 4.10 -18.49
C LYS A 44 4.44 4.46 -17.00
N SER A 45 4.59 5.74 -16.67
CA SER A 45 4.63 6.17 -15.27
C SER A 45 3.24 6.12 -14.63
N ILE A 46 3.16 5.52 -13.42
CA ILE A 46 1.94 5.55 -12.59
C ILE A 46 1.87 6.82 -11.74
N ILE A 47 3.05 7.37 -11.38
CA ILE A 47 3.17 8.66 -10.71
C ILE A 47 4.24 9.45 -11.46
N ARG A 48 3.97 10.72 -11.73
CA ARG A 48 4.97 11.66 -12.24
C ARG A 48 4.72 13.04 -11.65
N MET A 49 5.74 13.57 -11.01
CA MET A 49 5.79 14.88 -10.39
C MET A 49 6.87 15.72 -11.02
N LYS A 50 6.52 16.95 -11.45
CA LYS A 50 7.45 17.90 -12.07
C LYS A 50 7.42 19.23 -11.34
N ASN A 51 8.60 19.65 -10.86
CA ASN A 51 8.80 20.92 -10.17
C ASN A 51 7.79 21.19 -9.05
N VAL A 52 7.41 20.14 -8.33
CA VAL A 52 6.38 20.23 -7.29
C VAL A 52 6.87 21.06 -6.12
N ASN A 53 6.04 22.03 -5.71
CA ASN A 53 6.30 22.92 -4.59
C ASN A 53 5.13 22.87 -3.62
N VAL A 54 5.42 22.56 -2.35
CA VAL A 54 4.40 22.48 -1.29
C VAL A 54 4.89 23.22 -0.06
N SER A 55 4.04 24.08 0.48
CA SER A 55 4.34 24.84 1.70
C SER A 55 3.12 25.02 2.57
N TYR A 56 3.33 25.08 3.87
CA TYR A 56 2.31 25.39 4.87
C TYR A 56 2.75 26.64 5.66
N GLY A 57 2.13 27.77 5.35
CA GLY A 57 2.58 29.06 5.85
C GLY A 57 4.02 29.35 5.40
N LYS A 58 4.93 29.53 6.36
CA LYS A 58 6.36 29.77 6.09
C LYS A 58 7.19 28.49 5.92
N LYS A 59 6.63 27.32 6.26
CA LYS A 59 7.36 26.04 6.18
C LYS A 59 7.26 25.47 4.76
N VAL A 60 8.37 25.43 4.06
CA VAL A 60 8.51 24.74 2.78
C VAL A 60 8.72 23.25 3.07
N VAL A 61 7.88 22.38 2.49
CA VAL A 61 7.95 20.93 2.65
C VAL A 61 8.55 20.26 1.42
N LEU A 62 8.12 20.66 0.23
CA LEU A 62 8.74 20.23 -1.04
C LEU A 62 9.12 21.45 -1.85
N LYS A 63 10.28 21.45 -2.47
CA LYS A 63 10.77 22.54 -3.33
C LYS A 63 11.39 21.98 -4.60
N ASN A 64 10.82 22.35 -5.76
CA ASN A 64 11.26 21.91 -7.08
C ASN A 64 11.42 20.38 -7.15
N PHE A 65 10.50 19.65 -6.51
CA PHE A 65 10.57 18.21 -6.40
C PHE A 65 10.17 17.55 -7.72
N ASN A 66 11.03 16.67 -8.20
CA ASN A 66 10.81 15.86 -9.40
C ASN A 66 10.92 14.38 -9.03
N TRP A 67 9.92 13.60 -9.38
CA TRP A 67 9.88 12.17 -9.10
C TRP A 67 8.98 11.44 -10.10
N SER A 68 9.36 10.22 -10.43
CA SER A 68 8.59 9.37 -11.31
C SER A 68 8.65 7.93 -10.82
N VAL A 69 7.49 7.28 -10.77
CA VAL A 69 7.34 5.85 -10.48
C VAL A 69 6.82 5.18 -11.74
N GLN A 70 7.61 4.27 -12.29
CA GLN A 70 7.22 3.53 -13.49
C GLN A 70 6.36 2.33 -13.13
N GLN A 71 5.59 1.85 -14.09
CA GLN A 71 4.84 0.60 -13.93
C GLN A 71 5.80 -0.56 -13.62
N GLY A 72 5.50 -1.34 -12.57
CA GLY A 72 6.32 -2.45 -12.10
C GLY A 72 7.37 -2.08 -11.06
N GLU A 73 7.53 -0.79 -10.73
CA GLU A 73 8.46 -0.36 -9.68
C GLU A 73 7.78 -0.34 -8.31
N ASN A 74 8.41 -0.98 -7.34
CA ASN A 74 8.06 -0.90 -5.93
C ASN A 74 9.06 -0.01 -5.20
N TRP A 75 8.55 0.97 -4.47
CA TRP A 75 9.38 2.01 -3.86
C TRP A 75 9.28 2.00 -2.34
N LYS A 76 10.40 2.18 -1.69
CA LYS A 76 10.53 2.52 -0.28
C LYS A 76 10.68 4.02 -0.12
N ILE A 77 9.93 4.63 0.79
CA ILE A 77 10.03 6.05 1.12
C ILE A 77 10.47 6.15 2.58
N VAL A 78 11.67 6.68 2.80
CA VAL A 78 12.29 6.74 4.12
C VAL A 78 12.56 8.18 4.52
N GLY A 79 12.49 8.44 5.81
CA GLY A 79 12.86 9.73 6.39
C GLY A 79 12.27 9.91 7.78
N PRO A 80 12.79 10.85 8.56
CA PRO A 80 12.32 11.11 9.90
C PRO A 80 10.89 11.64 9.94
N ASN A 81 10.31 11.68 11.14
CA ASN A 81 8.99 12.27 11.33
C ASN A 81 9.04 13.78 11.00
N GLY A 82 8.02 14.27 10.31
CA GLY A 82 7.94 15.67 9.88
C GLY A 82 8.74 16.02 8.61
N ALA A 83 9.41 15.05 7.97
CA ALA A 83 10.20 15.25 6.73
C ALA A 83 9.35 15.54 5.49
N GLY A 84 8.03 15.30 5.52
CA GLY A 84 7.15 15.53 4.37
C GLY A 84 6.60 14.27 3.71
N LYS A 85 6.88 13.07 4.26
CA LYS A 85 6.37 11.79 3.74
C LYS A 85 4.84 11.80 3.61
N SER A 86 4.11 12.14 4.68
CA SER A 86 2.65 12.20 4.66
C SER A 86 2.11 13.30 3.73
N THR A 87 2.85 14.40 3.54
CA THR A 87 2.52 15.41 2.53
C THR A 87 2.64 14.82 1.12
N LEU A 88 3.72 14.09 0.82
CA LEU A 88 3.89 13.42 -0.47
C LEU A 88 2.74 12.41 -0.70
N LEU A 89 2.41 11.60 0.30
CA LEU A 89 1.30 10.64 0.19
C LEU A 89 -0.04 11.33 -0.03
N SER A 90 -0.32 12.44 0.67
CA SER A 90 -1.58 13.19 0.51
C SER A 90 -1.74 13.83 -0.87
N LEU A 91 -0.62 14.20 -1.54
CA LEU A 91 -0.65 14.64 -2.96
C LEU A 91 -1.06 13.49 -3.89
N ILE A 92 -0.61 12.26 -3.60
CA ILE A 92 -0.91 11.07 -4.41
C ILE A 92 -2.32 10.58 -4.14
N SER A 93 -2.74 10.48 -2.87
CA SER A 93 -4.10 10.01 -2.49
C SER A 93 -5.20 11.00 -2.86
N GLY A 94 -4.84 12.24 -3.21
CA GLY A 94 -5.78 13.28 -3.58
C GLY A 94 -6.35 14.07 -2.41
N ASP A 95 -5.84 13.85 -1.20
CA ASP A 95 -6.33 14.52 0.02
C ASP A 95 -5.68 15.89 0.23
N ASN A 96 -4.74 16.31 -0.65
CA ASN A 96 -4.05 17.60 -0.58
C ASN A 96 -4.42 18.50 -1.75
N LEU A 97 -5.07 19.61 -1.48
CA LEU A 97 -5.50 20.58 -2.49
C LEU A 97 -4.35 21.22 -3.27
N GLN A 98 -3.13 21.28 -2.71
CA GLN A 98 -1.96 21.80 -3.42
C GLN A 98 -1.56 20.92 -4.62
N ALA A 99 -2.09 19.70 -4.73
CA ALA A 99 -1.92 18.86 -5.91
C ALA A 99 -2.43 19.54 -7.19
N TYR A 100 -3.49 20.36 -7.11
CA TYR A 100 -4.07 21.07 -8.24
C TYR A 100 -3.23 22.27 -8.71
N ALA A 101 -2.41 22.82 -7.83
CA ALA A 101 -1.50 23.93 -8.14
C ALA A 101 -0.14 23.47 -8.69
N ASN A 102 0.07 22.16 -8.76
CA ASN A 102 1.33 21.54 -9.16
C ASN A 102 1.18 20.65 -10.41
N GLU A 103 2.30 20.36 -11.07
CA GLU A 103 2.32 19.44 -12.21
C GLU A 103 2.49 18.00 -11.73
N ILE A 104 1.37 17.36 -11.40
CA ILE A 104 1.30 15.99 -10.91
C ILE A 104 0.44 15.16 -11.85
N TYR A 105 0.95 14.01 -12.27
CA TYR A 105 0.24 13.02 -13.07
C TYR A 105 0.11 11.73 -12.27
N LEU A 106 -1.09 11.18 -12.23
CA LEU A 106 -1.39 9.89 -11.64
C LEU A 106 -2.06 9.00 -12.69
N PHE A 107 -1.52 7.81 -12.89
CA PHE A 107 -2.03 6.85 -13.87
C PHE A 107 -2.19 7.45 -15.27
N GLY A 108 -1.25 8.32 -15.68
CA GLY A 108 -1.24 9.00 -16.98
C GLY A 108 -2.13 10.24 -17.07
N LEU A 109 -2.93 10.57 -16.04
CA LEU A 109 -3.83 11.72 -16.02
C LEU A 109 -3.24 12.85 -15.16
N ARG A 110 -3.23 14.08 -15.68
CA ARG A 110 -2.82 15.26 -14.92
C ARG A 110 -3.87 15.60 -13.86
N ARG A 111 -3.44 15.91 -12.65
CA ARG A 111 -4.34 16.37 -11.59
C ARG A 111 -5.00 17.69 -11.96
N GLY A 112 -6.33 17.77 -11.78
CA GLY A 112 -7.13 18.97 -12.06
C GLY A 112 -7.60 19.10 -13.51
N THR A 113 -7.57 18.02 -14.30
CA THR A 113 -8.08 18.02 -15.69
C THR A 113 -9.49 17.43 -15.85
N GLY A 114 -10.23 17.31 -14.75
CA GLY A 114 -11.63 16.82 -14.74
C GLY A 114 -11.82 15.43 -14.14
N GLU A 115 -10.75 14.79 -13.66
CA GLU A 115 -10.84 13.52 -12.94
C GLU A 115 -11.53 13.71 -11.58
N SER A 116 -12.37 12.76 -11.21
CA SER A 116 -12.97 12.69 -9.89
C SER A 116 -11.94 12.19 -8.86
N ILE A 117 -12.04 12.68 -7.62
CA ILE A 117 -11.28 12.12 -6.50
C ILE A 117 -11.57 10.61 -6.31
N TRP A 118 -12.78 10.19 -6.63
CA TRP A 118 -13.19 8.79 -6.54
C TRP A 118 -12.48 7.91 -7.56
N ASP A 119 -12.24 8.41 -8.79
CA ASP A 119 -11.49 7.69 -9.84
C ASP A 119 -10.06 7.40 -9.40
N ILE A 120 -9.48 8.30 -8.61
CA ILE A 120 -8.15 8.13 -8.03
C ILE A 120 -8.20 7.15 -6.86
N LYS A 121 -9.14 7.35 -5.93
CA LYS A 121 -9.28 6.47 -4.75
C LYS A 121 -9.57 5.03 -5.14
N GLN A 122 -10.32 4.78 -6.22
CA GLN A 122 -10.53 3.43 -6.73
C GLN A 122 -9.23 2.75 -7.20
N LYS A 123 -8.25 3.50 -7.68
CA LYS A 123 -6.95 2.99 -8.16
C LYS A 123 -5.90 2.88 -7.05
N ILE A 124 -6.19 3.37 -5.85
CA ILE A 124 -5.23 3.39 -4.74
C ILE A 124 -5.78 2.58 -3.56
N GLY A 125 -5.04 1.56 -3.14
CA GLY A 125 -5.21 0.96 -1.81
C GLY A 125 -4.37 1.75 -0.80
N LEU A 126 -4.96 2.19 0.29
CA LEU A 126 -4.25 2.92 1.34
C LEU A 126 -4.40 2.20 2.68
N VAL A 127 -3.26 1.95 3.32
CA VAL A 127 -3.18 1.44 4.69
C VAL A 127 -2.26 2.37 5.47
N SER A 128 -2.75 2.95 6.56
CA SER A 128 -1.95 3.76 7.47
C SER A 128 -2.28 3.44 8.93
N SER A 129 -1.33 3.72 9.81
CA SER A 129 -1.54 3.56 11.25
C SER A 129 -2.61 4.53 11.75
N GLU A 130 -2.67 5.73 11.20
CA GLU A 130 -3.68 6.73 11.53
C GLU A 130 -5.09 6.24 11.13
N PHE A 131 -5.23 5.66 9.94
CA PHE A 131 -6.50 5.08 9.49
C PHE A 131 -6.95 3.95 10.42
N GLN A 132 -6.04 3.10 10.91
CA GLN A 132 -6.36 2.03 11.86
C GLN A 132 -6.89 2.59 13.19
N ILE A 133 -6.27 3.62 13.75
CA ILE A 133 -6.68 4.25 15.00
C ILE A 133 -8.08 4.88 14.89
N HIS A 134 -8.38 5.46 13.73
CA HIS A 134 -9.66 6.14 13.50
C HIS A 134 -10.78 5.20 13.01
N TYR A 135 -10.47 3.97 12.62
CA TYR A 135 -11.48 3.00 12.21
C TYR A 135 -12.16 2.39 13.46
N ARG A 136 -13.18 3.07 13.95
CA ARG A 136 -13.89 2.73 15.21
C ARG A 136 -15.24 2.06 14.99
N GLU A 137 -15.55 1.63 13.78
CA GLU A 137 -16.81 0.95 13.47
C GLU A 137 -16.81 -0.44 14.09
N SER A 138 -17.83 -0.70 14.94
CA SER A 138 -18.08 -2.03 15.54
C SER A 138 -18.80 -2.91 14.52
N ILE A 139 -18.05 -3.43 13.56
CA ILE A 139 -18.50 -4.34 12.51
C ILE A 139 -17.53 -5.50 12.37
N SER A 140 -17.98 -6.62 11.78
CA SER A 140 -17.10 -7.78 11.58
C SER A 140 -15.94 -7.46 10.65
N ALA A 141 -14.80 -8.13 10.85
CA ALA A 141 -13.61 -8.01 10.01
C ALA A 141 -13.94 -8.18 8.51
N LEU A 142 -14.80 -9.13 8.16
CA LEU A 142 -15.27 -9.34 6.80
C LEU A 142 -15.98 -8.09 6.23
N LYS A 143 -16.84 -7.43 7.04
CA LYS A 143 -17.50 -6.19 6.60
C LYS A 143 -16.50 -5.05 6.42
N VAL A 144 -15.46 -4.99 7.26
CA VAL A 144 -14.35 -4.04 7.06
C VAL A 144 -13.67 -4.30 5.71
N VAL A 145 -13.32 -5.53 5.39
CA VAL A 145 -12.72 -5.89 4.10
C VAL A 145 -13.65 -5.53 2.95
N LEU A 146 -14.93 -5.88 3.03
CA LEU A 146 -15.94 -5.57 2.01
C LEU A 146 -16.12 -4.07 1.76
N SER A 147 -15.95 -3.23 2.80
CA SER A 147 -16.05 -1.78 2.67
C SER A 147 -15.00 -1.20 1.71
N GLY A 148 -13.90 -1.93 1.45
CA GLY A 148 -12.84 -1.57 0.52
C GLY A 148 -13.30 -1.45 -0.94
N PHE A 149 -14.33 -2.19 -1.35
CA PHE A 149 -14.91 -2.04 -2.70
C PHE A 149 -15.60 -0.69 -2.91
N PHE A 150 -15.98 -0.03 -1.83
CA PHE A 150 -16.75 1.22 -1.84
C PHE A 150 -15.93 2.42 -1.33
N ASP A 151 -14.69 2.19 -0.94
CA ASP A 151 -13.81 3.19 -0.30
C ASP A 151 -14.46 3.92 0.89
N SER A 152 -15.39 3.25 1.60
CA SER A 152 -16.12 3.80 2.74
C SER A 152 -15.51 3.36 4.09
N ILE A 153 -15.65 4.20 5.11
CA ILE A 153 -15.51 3.79 6.51
C ILE A 153 -16.88 3.25 6.92
N GLY A 154 -16.92 1.99 7.43
CA GLY A 154 -18.18 1.28 7.65
C GLY A 154 -18.73 0.59 6.40
N PHE A 155 -19.74 -0.25 6.58
CA PHE A 155 -20.32 -1.08 5.53
C PHE A 155 -21.81 -0.76 5.36
N TYR A 156 -22.15 0.07 4.38
CA TYR A 156 -23.49 0.63 4.17
C TYR A 156 -24.19 0.12 2.91
N ARG A 157 -23.51 -0.65 2.07
CA ARG A 157 -24.05 -1.18 0.81
C ARG A 157 -23.95 -2.69 0.80
N PRO A 158 -24.96 -3.43 0.33
CA PRO A 158 -24.89 -4.88 0.21
C PRO A 158 -23.79 -5.26 -0.79
N ALA A 159 -22.95 -6.21 -0.40
CA ALA A 159 -21.95 -6.78 -1.28
C ALA A 159 -22.56 -7.91 -2.12
N SER A 160 -22.15 -8.00 -3.38
CA SER A 160 -22.47 -9.14 -4.23
C SER A 160 -21.79 -10.42 -3.74
N GLY A 161 -22.30 -11.58 -4.17
CA GLY A 161 -21.67 -12.87 -3.85
C GLY A 161 -20.21 -12.93 -4.29
N LYS A 162 -19.89 -12.38 -5.46
CA LYS A 162 -18.51 -12.31 -5.99
C LYS A 162 -17.59 -11.44 -5.12
N GLN A 163 -18.10 -10.29 -4.65
CA GLN A 163 -17.33 -9.43 -3.74
C GLN A 163 -17.07 -10.13 -2.40
N LYS A 164 -18.08 -10.83 -1.85
CA LYS A 164 -17.91 -11.60 -0.61
C LYS A 164 -16.89 -12.72 -0.78
N GLU A 165 -16.93 -13.45 -1.89
CA GLU A 165 -15.96 -14.50 -2.20
C GLU A 165 -14.54 -13.90 -2.33
N THR A 166 -14.38 -12.78 -3.03
CA THR A 166 -13.09 -12.08 -3.17
C THR A 166 -12.55 -11.64 -1.81
N ALA A 167 -13.39 -11.07 -0.95
CA ALA A 167 -12.99 -10.65 0.39
C ALA A 167 -12.52 -11.84 1.25
N LEU A 168 -13.26 -12.95 1.23
CA LEU A 168 -12.88 -14.17 1.97
C LEU A 168 -11.57 -14.76 1.45
N ASN A 169 -11.36 -14.78 0.12
CA ASN A 169 -10.11 -15.25 -0.48
C ASN A 169 -8.92 -14.38 -0.04
N TRP A 170 -9.08 -13.05 0.06
CA TRP A 170 -8.03 -12.17 0.60
C TRP A 170 -7.77 -12.45 2.08
N MET A 171 -8.82 -12.67 2.88
CA MET A 171 -8.66 -13.04 4.29
C MET A 171 -7.98 -14.40 4.47
N GLU A 172 -8.25 -15.36 3.58
CA GLU A 172 -7.55 -16.65 3.57
C GLU A 172 -6.08 -16.51 3.18
N PHE A 173 -5.78 -15.70 2.15
CA PHE A 173 -4.40 -15.40 1.73
C PHE A 173 -3.59 -14.77 2.86
N LEU A 174 -4.18 -13.83 3.61
CA LEU A 174 -3.55 -13.13 4.73
C LEU A 174 -3.66 -13.91 6.08
N GLU A 175 -4.13 -15.14 6.05
CA GLU A 175 -4.23 -16.05 7.22
C GLU A 175 -5.14 -15.52 8.36
N ILE A 176 -6.11 -14.66 8.02
CA ILE A 176 -7.07 -14.06 8.97
C ILE A 176 -8.52 -14.52 8.75
N ALA A 177 -8.76 -15.55 7.93
CA ALA A 177 -10.13 -16.05 7.68
C ALA A 177 -10.86 -16.48 8.96
N LYS A 178 -10.12 -16.93 9.97
CA LYS A 178 -10.70 -17.39 11.26
C LYS A 178 -11.39 -16.28 12.05
N VAL A 179 -10.99 -15.02 11.83
CA VAL A 179 -11.54 -13.84 12.53
C VAL A 179 -12.53 -13.05 11.66
N ALA A 180 -13.02 -13.64 10.55
CA ALA A 180 -13.89 -12.96 9.59
C ALA A 180 -15.16 -12.37 10.22
N GLU A 181 -15.78 -13.11 11.16
CA GLU A 181 -17.02 -12.69 11.83
C GLU A 181 -16.75 -11.95 13.17
N ASP A 182 -15.50 -11.88 13.62
CA ASP A 182 -15.14 -11.18 14.85
C ASP A 182 -15.24 -9.66 14.65
N ASP A 183 -15.59 -8.95 15.74
CA ASP A 183 -15.61 -7.49 15.74
C ASP A 183 -14.20 -6.93 15.53
N PHE A 184 -14.03 -6.08 14.51
CA PHE A 184 -12.74 -5.49 14.14
C PHE A 184 -12.07 -4.79 15.32
N THR A 185 -12.83 -4.10 16.17
CA THR A 185 -12.29 -3.34 17.31
C THR A 185 -11.71 -4.24 18.41
N ARG A 186 -12.08 -5.52 18.43
CA ARG A 186 -11.60 -6.53 19.40
C ARG A 186 -10.40 -7.33 18.92
N LEU A 187 -10.02 -7.18 17.64
CA LEU A 187 -8.88 -7.86 17.07
C LEU A 187 -7.56 -7.31 17.63
N SER A 188 -6.52 -8.15 17.63
CA SER A 188 -5.18 -7.68 17.93
C SER A 188 -4.71 -6.63 16.88
N CYS A 189 -3.75 -5.77 17.26
CA CYS A 189 -3.22 -4.75 16.36
C CYS A 189 -2.70 -5.34 15.04
N GLY A 190 -2.04 -6.51 15.10
CA GLY A 190 -1.57 -7.23 13.90
C GLY A 190 -2.73 -7.74 13.04
N GLN A 191 -3.76 -8.34 13.63
CA GLN A 191 -4.93 -8.80 12.90
C GLN A 191 -5.68 -7.62 12.25
N GLN A 192 -5.86 -6.51 12.97
CA GLN A 192 -6.46 -5.30 12.41
C GLN A 192 -5.65 -4.80 11.21
N ARG A 193 -4.31 -4.81 11.28
CA ARG A 193 -3.43 -4.41 10.18
C ARG A 193 -3.66 -5.29 8.94
N LEU A 194 -3.71 -6.61 9.11
CA LEU A 194 -3.97 -7.55 8.02
C LEU A 194 -5.36 -7.38 7.41
N VAL A 195 -6.39 -7.12 8.24
CA VAL A 195 -7.74 -6.80 7.76
C VAL A 195 -7.74 -5.52 6.90
N LEU A 196 -7.00 -4.48 7.29
CA LEU A 196 -6.88 -3.26 6.52
C LEU A 196 -6.09 -3.45 5.22
N ILE A 197 -5.08 -4.32 5.20
CA ILE A 197 -4.38 -4.72 3.96
C ILE A 197 -5.36 -5.47 3.03
N ALA A 198 -6.12 -6.44 3.55
CA ALA A 198 -7.17 -7.11 2.78
C ALA A 198 -8.18 -6.11 2.19
N ARG A 199 -8.64 -5.16 3.02
CA ARG A 199 -9.55 -4.10 2.61
C ARG A 199 -8.98 -3.25 1.47
N ALA A 200 -7.71 -2.90 1.52
CA ALA A 200 -7.05 -2.12 0.48
C ALA A 200 -6.93 -2.92 -0.84
N MET A 201 -6.75 -4.23 -0.73
CA MET A 201 -6.47 -5.11 -1.89
C MET A 201 -7.71 -5.72 -2.55
N VAL A 202 -8.91 -5.72 -1.94
CA VAL A 202 -10.12 -6.37 -2.52
C VAL A 202 -10.52 -5.83 -3.88
N LYS A 203 -10.17 -4.58 -4.18
CA LYS A 203 -10.43 -3.92 -5.47
C LYS A 203 -9.28 -4.08 -6.47
N SER A 204 -8.22 -4.85 -6.11
CA SER A 204 -7.01 -5.06 -6.92
C SER A 204 -6.43 -3.74 -7.45
N PRO A 205 -6.07 -2.81 -6.58
CA PRO A 205 -5.63 -1.47 -7.00
C PRO A 205 -4.30 -1.54 -7.75
N PRO A 206 -4.07 -0.73 -8.79
CA PRO A 206 -2.75 -0.63 -9.43
C PRO A 206 -1.66 -0.07 -8.50
N LEU A 207 -2.04 0.67 -7.44
CA LEU A 207 -1.10 1.22 -6.45
C LEU A 207 -1.56 0.91 -5.03
N LEU A 208 -0.69 0.30 -4.22
CA LEU A 208 -0.87 0.10 -2.79
C LEU A 208 0.09 0.99 -2.02
N ILE A 209 -0.45 1.88 -1.20
CA ILE A 209 0.30 2.75 -0.29
C ILE A 209 0.22 2.16 1.11
N LEU A 210 1.39 1.87 1.69
CA LEU A 210 1.55 1.34 3.03
C LEU A 210 2.31 2.37 3.87
N ASP A 211 1.59 3.15 4.67
CA ASP A 211 2.18 4.18 5.53
C ASP A 211 2.38 3.64 6.95
N GLU A 212 3.65 3.43 7.31
CA GLU A 212 4.08 2.87 8.60
C GLU A 212 3.37 1.53 8.92
N PRO A 213 3.32 0.54 7.99
CA PRO A 213 2.48 -0.64 8.18
C PRO A 213 2.92 -1.55 9.31
N CYS A 214 4.17 -1.44 9.78
CA CYS A 214 4.72 -2.23 10.88
C CYS A 214 4.74 -1.49 12.22
N GLN A 215 4.27 -0.23 12.27
CA GLN A 215 4.26 0.56 13.49
C GLN A 215 3.37 -0.07 14.56
N GLY A 216 3.89 -0.19 15.78
CA GLY A 216 3.16 -0.75 16.93
C GLY A 216 3.00 -2.27 16.93
N LEU A 217 3.60 -2.99 15.97
CA LEU A 217 3.59 -4.44 15.93
C LEU A 217 4.77 -5.04 16.70
N ASP A 218 4.51 -6.16 17.38
CA ASP A 218 5.59 -7.01 17.89
C ASP A 218 6.38 -7.65 16.74
N ARG A 219 7.53 -8.24 17.07
CA ARG A 219 8.47 -8.81 16.09
C ARG A 219 7.83 -9.89 15.20
N THR A 220 6.97 -10.73 15.77
CA THR A 220 6.33 -11.83 15.03
C THR A 220 5.33 -11.30 14.02
N ASN A 221 4.42 -10.42 14.45
CA ASN A 221 3.44 -9.79 13.57
C ASN A 221 4.10 -8.90 12.52
N ARG A 222 5.18 -8.18 12.88
CA ARG A 222 5.97 -7.39 11.94
C ARG A 222 6.55 -8.25 10.81
N ASN A 223 7.21 -9.37 11.16
CA ASN A 223 7.79 -10.26 10.16
C ASN A 223 6.72 -10.86 9.25
N LEU A 224 5.56 -11.24 9.80
CA LEU A 224 4.43 -11.74 9.02
C LEU A 224 3.93 -10.69 8.03
N VAL A 225 3.73 -9.43 8.47
CA VAL A 225 3.28 -8.34 7.60
C VAL A 225 4.30 -8.08 6.47
N LEU A 226 5.61 -8.06 6.77
CA LEU A 226 6.66 -7.87 5.76
C LEU A 226 6.67 -9.03 4.74
N GLU A 227 6.55 -10.30 5.18
CA GLU A 227 6.47 -11.47 4.31
C GLU A 227 5.24 -11.39 3.37
N LEU A 228 4.08 -11.00 3.89
CA LEU A 228 2.86 -10.87 3.10
C LEU A 228 2.93 -9.69 2.10
N ILE A 229 3.58 -8.58 2.46
CA ILE A 229 3.85 -7.47 1.54
C ILE A 229 4.77 -7.95 0.40
N ASP A 230 5.81 -8.72 0.71
CA ASP A 230 6.68 -9.33 -0.30
C ASP A 230 5.88 -10.22 -1.27
N GLN A 231 5.00 -11.06 -0.74
CA GLN A 231 4.15 -11.92 -1.57
C GLN A 231 3.21 -11.11 -2.48
N ILE A 232 2.65 -10.00 -1.99
CA ILE A 232 1.83 -9.10 -2.82
C ILE A 232 2.70 -8.47 -3.91
N GLY A 233 3.86 -7.91 -3.57
CA GLY A 233 4.74 -7.21 -4.52
C GLY A 233 5.34 -8.11 -5.59
N GLN A 234 5.61 -9.38 -5.28
CA GLN A 234 6.20 -10.34 -6.22
C GLN A 234 5.15 -11.01 -7.13
N ASN A 235 3.93 -11.20 -6.64
CA ASN A 235 2.92 -12.00 -7.33
C ASN A 235 1.78 -11.18 -7.95
N SER A 236 1.72 -9.86 -7.72
CA SER A 236 0.65 -9.01 -8.23
C SER A 236 1.12 -7.98 -9.25
N ALA A 237 0.16 -7.42 -10.00
CA ALA A 237 0.39 -6.24 -10.84
C ALA A 237 0.31 -4.92 -10.04
N THR A 238 0.05 -5.00 -8.73
CA THR A 238 -0.04 -3.84 -7.84
C THR A 238 1.36 -3.34 -7.50
N GLN A 239 1.65 -2.07 -7.78
CA GLN A 239 2.86 -1.40 -7.31
C GLN A 239 2.72 -1.01 -5.84
N ILE A 240 3.83 -1.05 -5.11
CA ILE A 240 3.86 -0.75 -3.68
C ILE A 240 4.67 0.52 -3.42
N LEU A 241 4.07 1.46 -2.69
CA LEU A 241 4.79 2.53 -1.99
C LEU A 241 4.80 2.20 -0.50
N TYR A 242 5.96 1.81 0.00
CA TYR A 242 6.18 1.46 1.39
C TYR A 242 6.84 2.61 2.13
N VAL A 243 6.13 3.24 3.04
CA VAL A 243 6.64 4.39 3.80
C VAL A 243 7.00 3.95 5.21
N THR A 244 8.21 4.29 5.65
CA THR A 244 8.69 3.96 6.99
C THR A 244 9.73 4.97 7.47
N HIS A 245 9.87 5.10 8.78
CA HIS A 245 11.03 5.75 9.42
C HIS A 245 12.05 4.73 9.93
N ILE A 246 11.76 3.41 9.81
CA ILE A 246 12.63 2.33 10.28
C ILE A 246 13.36 1.74 9.08
N ALA A 247 14.66 2.02 8.97
CA ALA A 247 15.49 1.53 7.85
C ALA A 247 15.51 -0.01 7.73
N ALA A 248 15.39 -0.72 8.87
CA ALA A 248 15.39 -2.18 8.92
C ALA A 248 14.07 -2.82 8.39
N ASP A 249 12.98 -2.04 8.18
CA ASP A 249 11.76 -2.50 7.54
C ASP A 249 11.96 -2.49 6.02
N GLN A 250 12.40 -3.62 5.49
CA GLN A 250 12.72 -3.72 4.07
C GLN A 250 12.18 -5.02 3.47
N PRO A 251 10.93 -5.00 2.95
CA PRO A 251 10.45 -6.04 2.07
C PRO A 251 11.38 -6.21 0.87
N ASN A 252 11.61 -7.47 0.45
CA ASN A 252 12.54 -7.78 -0.65
C ASN A 252 12.01 -7.35 -2.03
N CYS A 253 10.70 -7.12 -2.16
CA CYS A 253 10.07 -6.65 -3.38
C CYS A 253 10.34 -5.17 -3.69
N LEU A 254 10.95 -4.41 -2.75
CA LEU A 254 11.26 -3.00 -2.93
C LEU A 254 12.66 -2.84 -3.53
N HIS A 255 12.76 -2.22 -4.69
CA HIS A 255 14.02 -2.10 -5.44
C HIS A 255 14.48 -0.65 -5.61
N SER A 256 13.63 0.32 -5.28
CA SER A 256 13.91 1.74 -5.41
C SER A 256 13.65 2.44 -4.08
N GLU A 257 14.43 3.47 -3.77
CA GLU A 257 14.30 4.21 -2.52
C GLU A 257 14.21 5.72 -2.76
N LEU A 258 13.29 6.37 -2.05
CA LEU A 258 13.19 7.81 -1.92
C LEU A 258 13.50 8.18 -0.47
N CYS A 259 14.67 8.76 -0.23
CA CYS A 259 15.12 9.16 1.10
C CYS A 259 14.90 10.66 1.32
N PHE A 260 14.23 11.03 2.41
CA PHE A 260 14.15 12.43 2.84
C PHE A 260 15.33 12.75 3.76
N GLU A 261 16.32 13.45 3.24
CA GLU A 261 17.53 13.86 3.95
C GLU A 261 17.44 15.28 4.47
N GLU A 262 17.92 15.52 5.69
CA GLU A 262 17.96 16.85 6.29
C GLU A 262 19.17 17.62 5.75
N ASN A 263 18.91 18.80 5.19
CA ASN A 263 19.98 19.73 4.77
C ASN A 263 20.44 20.62 5.94
N PRO A 264 21.61 21.25 5.82
CA PRO A 264 22.15 22.18 6.85
C PRO A 264 21.21 23.34 7.24
N GLY A 265 20.14 23.58 6.48
CA GLY A 265 19.10 24.58 6.81
C GLY A 265 17.87 24.02 7.48
N GLY A 266 17.87 22.75 7.94
CA GLY A 266 16.70 22.14 8.60
C GLY A 266 15.53 21.82 7.65
N ILE A 267 15.76 21.85 6.35
CA ILE A 267 14.78 21.51 5.32
C ILE A 267 15.10 20.12 4.78
N PHE A 268 14.12 19.21 4.80
CA PHE A 268 14.29 17.90 4.20
C PHE A 268 14.19 17.99 2.68
N ARG A 269 15.11 17.30 1.99
CA ARG A 269 15.06 17.14 0.53
C ARG A 269 14.97 15.66 0.19
N PRO A 270 14.03 15.29 -0.68
CA PRO A 270 13.96 13.93 -1.19
C PRO A 270 15.14 13.66 -2.14
N ASN A 271 15.85 12.57 -1.88
CA ASN A 271 16.92 12.02 -2.70
C ASN A 271 16.50 10.64 -3.23
N ILE A 272 16.74 10.38 -4.50
CA ILE A 272 16.35 9.13 -5.19
C ILE A 272 17.60 8.28 -5.36
N SER A 273 17.57 7.04 -4.86
CA SER A 273 18.62 6.04 -5.01
C SER A 273 18.10 4.75 -5.62
#